data_641331857901a924b4b44bb919a1df2c
#
_entry.id   641331857901a924b4b44bb919a1df2c
#
_cell.length_a   1.000
_cell.length_b   1.000
_cell.length_c   1.000
_cell.angle_alpha   90.00
_cell.angle_beta   90.00
_cell.angle_gamma   90.00
#
_symmetry.space_group_name_H-M   'P 1'
#
loop_
_entity.id
_entity.type
_entity.pdbx_description
1 polymer ?
#
loop_
_entity_poly.entity_id
_entity_poly.type
_entity_poly.pdbx_seq_one_letter_code
_entity_poly.pdbx_strand_id
1 'polypeptide(L)'
;MANKDWLLVSLLGLFWGSSFFFVEVLLKYLSPFMIVYLRVSIASIFLILFVYIKGIKFQFTFNNFFNLSIMSLLNNIFPFLLITFGQQTTTGGLASILNANTSFVAIILASLFLPLERLNLSRVVGISIGILGVVIAVGYQNIFELKNDDLGKYLIIIATISYGFAGVWGKLRLQNFSPIIAATGMLTVSTIILTPYAIINHLEEI
;
A
#
# COMPACT_ATOMS: atom_id res chain seq x y z
N MET A 1 3.49 20.83 -15.12
CA MET A 1 4.47 19.84 -14.62
C MET A 1 5.72 19.92 -15.50
N ALA A 2 6.91 19.97 -14.90
CA ALA A 2 8.16 19.95 -15.65
C ALA A 2 8.42 18.53 -16.22
N ASN A 3 9.26 18.42 -17.27
CA ASN A 3 9.61 17.11 -17.86
C ASN A 3 10.19 16.13 -16.82
N LYS A 4 10.88 16.66 -15.81
CA LYS A 4 11.39 15.88 -14.68
C LYS A 4 10.29 15.23 -13.85
N ASP A 5 9.17 15.92 -13.66
CA ASP A 5 8.05 15.39 -12.87
C ASP A 5 7.39 14.22 -13.59
N TRP A 6 7.24 14.32 -14.92
CA TRP A 6 6.71 13.22 -15.73
C TRP A 6 7.60 11.99 -15.70
N LEU A 7 8.93 12.19 -15.76
CA LEU A 7 9.88 11.09 -15.64
C LEU A 7 9.76 10.40 -14.29
N LEU A 8 9.70 11.18 -13.21
CA LEU A 8 9.56 10.62 -11.85
C LEU A 8 8.26 9.85 -11.66
N VAL A 9 7.14 10.37 -12.16
CA VAL A 9 5.84 9.69 -12.09
C VAL A 9 5.86 8.40 -12.92
N SER A 10 6.47 8.42 -14.11
CA SER A 10 6.60 7.22 -14.97
C SER A 10 7.46 6.15 -14.30
N LEU A 11 8.60 6.52 -13.71
CA LEU A 11 9.44 5.59 -12.96
C LEU A 11 8.72 5.01 -11.74
N LEU A 12 8.01 5.86 -10.99
CA LEU A 12 7.21 5.40 -9.85
C LEU A 12 6.13 4.40 -10.30
N GLY A 13 5.43 4.70 -11.39
CA GLY A 13 4.42 3.80 -11.98
C GLY A 13 5.02 2.47 -12.43
N LEU A 14 6.20 2.49 -13.04
CA LEU A 14 6.92 1.29 -13.45
C LEU A 14 7.29 0.42 -12.23
N PHE A 15 7.95 1.01 -11.22
CA PHE A 15 8.35 0.28 -10.02
C PHE A 15 7.14 -0.24 -9.23
N TRP A 16 6.10 0.55 -9.11
CA TRP A 16 4.91 0.13 -8.37
C TRP A 16 4.13 -0.94 -9.12
N GLY A 17 3.93 -0.75 -10.44
CA GLY A 17 3.25 -1.73 -11.29
C GLY A 17 3.99 -3.06 -11.36
N SER A 18 5.31 -3.04 -11.52
CA SER A 18 6.14 -4.28 -11.54
C SER A 18 6.05 -5.06 -10.22
N SER A 19 5.77 -4.41 -9.10
CA SER A 19 5.59 -5.07 -7.81
C SER A 19 4.48 -6.13 -7.84
N PHE A 20 3.36 -5.87 -8.53
CA PHE A 20 2.27 -6.84 -8.65
C PHE A 20 2.68 -8.08 -9.46
N PHE A 21 3.47 -7.87 -10.52
CA PHE A 21 4.03 -8.96 -11.30
C PHE A 21 4.99 -9.82 -10.47
N PHE A 22 5.90 -9.21 -9.71
CA PHE A 22 6.81 -9.96 -8.85
C PHE A 22 6.09 -10.73 -7.75
N VAL A 23 5.05 -10.17 -7.15
CA VAL A 23 4.21 -10.88 -6.17
C VAL A 23 3.55 -12.10 -6.82
N GLU A 24 2.98 -11.98 -8.04
CA GLU A 24 2.39 -13.10 -8.77
C GLU A 24 3.39 -14.23 -9.05
N VAL A 25 4.64 -13.88 -9.37
CA VAL A 25 5.71 -14.88 -9.57
C VAL A 25 6.10 -15.54 -8.25
N LEU A 26 6.27 -14.76 -7.18
CA LEU A 26 6.69 -15.25 -5.87
C LEU A 26 5.64 -16.13 -5.21
N LEU A 27 4.36 -15.92 -5.45
CA LEU A 27 3.27 -16.75 -4.96
C LEU A 27 3.33 -18.22 -5.43
N LYS A 28 4.15 -18.53 -6.43
CA LYS A 28 4.42 -19.90 -6.87
C LYS A 28 5.38 -20.65 -5.94
N TYR A 29 6.12 -19.95 -5.10
CA TYR A 29 7.22 -20.49 -4.30
C TYR A 29 7.10 -20.18 -2.81
N LEU A 30 6.43 -19.10 -2.44
CA LEU A 30 6.35 -18.59 -1.08
C LEU A 30 4.90 -18.34 -0.68
N SER A 31 4.62 -18.46 0.61
CA SER A 31 3.33 -18.07 1.17
C SER A 31 3.11 -16.55 1.07
N PRO A 32 1.84 -16.10 0.97
CA PRO A 32 1.52 -14.67 0.94
C PRO A 32 2.12 -13.89 2.10
N PHE A 33 2.10 -14.49 3.28
CA PHE A 33 2.65 -13.87 4.48
C PHE A 33 4.17 -13.68 4.36
N MET A 34 4.90 -14.70 3.89
CA MET A 34 6.34 -14.65 3.76
C MET A 34 6.79 -13.61 2.72
N ILE A 35 6.05 -13.49 1.61
CA ILE A 35 6.31 -12.46 0.59
C ILE A 35 6.24 -11.07 1.22
N VAL A 36 5.19 -10.79 2.02
CA VAL A 36 5.02 -9.50 2.68
C VAL A 36 6.11 -9.28 3.73
N TYR A 37 6.42 -10.29 4.55
CA TYR A 37 7.46 -10.22 5.56
C TYR A 37 8.82 -9.90 4.96
N LEU A 38 9.26 -10.65 3.95
CA LEU A 38 10.53 -10.42 3.28
C LEU A 38 10.59 -9.03 2.62
N ARG A 39 9.50 -8.61 1.98
CA ARG A 39 9.40 -7.30 1.35
C ARG A 39 9.63 -6.15 2.34
N VAL A 40 8.95 -6.18 3.50
CA VAL A 40 9.08 -5.10 4.49
C VAL A 40 10.40 -5.18 5.24
N SER A 41 10.91 -6.39 5.52
CA SER A 41 12.16 -6.62 6.25
C SER A 41 13.36 -6.16 5.43
N ILE A 42 13.46 -6.59 4.17
CA ILE A 42 14.54 -6.18 3.27
C ILE A 42 14.52 -4.65 3.09
N ALA A 43 13.35 -4.06 2.81
CA ALA A 43 13.22 -2.62 2.65
C ALA A 43 13.58 -1.85 3.94
N SER A 44 13.20 -2.38 5.11
CA SER A 44 13.57 -1.80 6.41
C SER A 44 15.07 -1.78 6.62
N ILE A 45 15.76 -2.90 6.35
CA ILE A 45 17.22 -3.00 6.49
C ILE A 45 17.92 -1.96 5.60
N PHE A 46 17.53 -1.86 4.32
CA PHE A 46 18.12 -0.89 3.40
C PHE A 46 17.88 0.55 3.84
N LEU A 47 16.68 0.87 4.31
CA LEU A 47 16.36 2.23 4.77
C LEU A 47 17.07 2.58 6.08
N ILE A 48 17.16 1.65 7.04
CA ILE A 48 17.94 1.84 8.27
C ILE A 48 19.40 2.15 7.92
N LEU A 49 20.00 1.33 7.04
CA LEU A 49 21.37 1.52 6.60
C LEU A 49 21.56 2.88 5.91
N PHE A 50 20.63 3.28 5.05
CA PHE A 50 20.65 4.58 4.40
C PHE A 50 20.58 5.74 5.40
N VAL A 51 19.64 5.68 6.35
CA VAL A 51 19.48 6.69 7.42
C VAL A 51 20.76 6.80 8.26
N TYR A 52 21.36 5.65 8.60
CA TYR A 52 22.61 5.58 9.35
C TYR A 52 23.79 6.22 8.58
N ILE A 53 24.00 5.85 7.32
CA ILE A 53 25.06 6.38 6.47
C ILE A 53 24.91 7.91 6.26
N LYS A 54 23.67 8.38 6.11
CA LYS A 54 23.38 9.81 5.92
C LYS A 54 23.41 10.61 7.23
N GLY A 55 23.59 9.98 8.38
CA GLY A 55 23.58 10.65 9.67
C GLY A 55 22.26 11.33 10.01
N ILE A 56 21.13 10.85 9.46
CA ILE A 56 19.82 11.45 9.68
C ILE A 56 19.36 11.09 11.09
N LYS A 57 19.19 12.09 11.94
CA LYS A 57 18.75 11.88 13.32
C LYS A 57 17.24 11.72 13.38
N PHE A 58 16.79 10.73 14.12
CA PHE A 58 15.40 10.50 14.46
C PHE A 58 15.20 10.60 15.97
N GLN A 59 14.23 11.40 16.40
CA GLN A 59 13.86 11.46 17.81
C GLN A 59 12.83 10.39 18.11
N PHE A 60 13.27 9.34 18.80
CA PHE A 60 12.41 8.26 19.22
C PHE A 60 11.62 8.69 20.47
N THR A 61 10.34 9.02 20.28
CA THR A 61 9.40 9.25 21.37
C THR A 61 8.29 8.20 21.30
N PHE A 62 7.64 7.92 22.43
CA PHE A 62 6.51 6.98 22.47
C PHE A 62 5.40 7.39 21.49
N ASN A 63 5.11 8.69 21.41
CA ASN A 63 4.09 9.20 20.49
C ASN A 63 4.48 8.99 19.02
N ASN A 64 5.75 9.17 18.67
CA ASN A 64 6.26 8.90 17.33
C ASN A 64 6.16 7.42 16.98
N PHE A 65 6.54 6.55 17.91
CA PHE A 65 6.41 5.10 17.75
C PHE A 65 4.95 4.68 17.53
N PHE A 66 4.03 5.18 18.35
CA PHE A 66 2.60 4.90 18.21
C PHE A 66 2.04 5.35 16.86
N ASN A 67 2.37 6.57 16.42
CA ASN A 67 1.93 7.09 15.13
C ASN A 67 2.48 6.29 13.95
N LEU A 68 3.74 5.87 14.02
CA LEU A 68 4.37 5.01 13.02
C LEU A 68 3.80 3.59 13.04
N SER A 69 3.39 3.08 14.20
CA SER A 69 2.74 1.77 14.32
C SER A 69 1.39 1.75 13.63
N ILE A 70 0.55 2.77 13.83
CA ILE A 70 -0.70 2.90 13.10
C ILE A 70 -0.45 3.03 11.59
N MET A 71 0.53 3.84 11.20
CA MET A 71 0.90 3.98 9.80
C MET A 71 1.40 2.65 9.21
N SER A 72 2.19 1.88 9.97
CA SER A 72 2.65 0.54 9.61
C SER A 72 1.50 -0.42 9.32
N LEU A 73 0.48 -0.44 10.18
CA LEU A 73 -0.71 -1.27 9.99
C LEU A 73 -1.50 -0.85 8.75
N LEU A 74 -1.78 0.44 8.62
CA LEU A 74 -2.66 0.97 7.57
C LEU A 74 -2.00 1.00 6.18
N ASN A 75 -0.68 1.22 6.10
CA ASN A 75 0.01 1.43 4.83
C ASN A 75 0.84 0.22 4.37
N ASN A 76 1.23 -0.67 5.28
CA ASN A 76 2.09 -1.81 4.94
C ASN A 76 1.42 -3.14 5.28
N ILE A 77 1.11 -3.42 6.55
CA ILE A 77 0.72 -4.76 6.99
C ILE A 77 -0.61 -5.17 6.36
N PHE A 78 -1.69 -4.45 6.69
CA PHE A 78 -3.01 -4.81 6.18
C PHE A 78 -3.10 -4.78 4.66
N PRO A 79 -2.75 -3.68 3.97
CA PRO A 79 -2.94 -3.66 2.53
C PRO A 79 -2.01 -4.63 1.79
N PHE A 80 -0.76 -4.82 2.23
CA PHE A 80 0.13 -5.77 1.56
C PHE A 80 -0.35 -7.21 1.73
N LEU A 81 -0.78 -7.61 2.93
CA LEU A 81 -1.36 -8.93 3.15
C LEU A 81 -2.62 -9.12 2.31
N LEU A 82 -3.57 -8.19 2.37
CA LEU A 82 -4.82 -8.27 1.63
C LEU A 82 -4.57 -8.37 0.11
N ILE A 83 -3.68 -7.57 -0.44
CA ILE A 83 -3.33 -7.63 -1.87
C ILE A 83 -2.64 -8.95 -2.20
N THR A 84 -1.68 -9.39 -1.40
CA THR A 84 -0.93 -10.62 -1.69
C THR A 84 -1.82 -11.87 -1.55
N PHE A 85 -2.68 -11.93 -0.53
CA PHE A 85 -3.72 -12.97 -0.44
C PHE A 85 -4.72 -12.88 -1.60
N GLY A 86 -5.11 -11.68 -2.00
CA GLY A 86 -5.99 -11.46 -3.15
C GLY A 86 -5.39 -11.94 -4.45
N GLN A 87 -4.08 -11.82 -4.63
CA GLN A 87 -3.37 -12.29 -5.82
C GLN A 87 -3.24 -13.84 -5.91
N GLN A 88 -3.63 -14.59 -4.89
CA GLN A 88 -3.73 -16.04 -5.02
C GLN A 88 -4.84 -16.48 -5.99
N THR A 89 -5.89 -15.67 -6.12
CA THR A 89 -7.04 -15.94 -7.00
C THR A 89 -7.23 -14.87 -8.08
N THR A 90 -6.37 -13.85 -8.11
CA THR A 90 -6.48 -12.71 -9.02
C THR A 90 -5.12 -12.44 -9.67
N THR A 91 -5.08 -12.21 -10.98
CA THR A 91 -3.83 -11.87 -11.68
C THR A 91 -3.24 -10.54 -11.20
N GLY A 92 -1.91 -10.40 -11.26
CA GLY A 92 -1.22 -9.16 -10.88
C GLY A 92 -1.69 -7.93 -11.69
N GLY A 93 -2.02 -8.15 -12.97
CA GLY A 93 -2.60 -7.10 -13.82
C GLY A 93 -3.94 -6.61 -13.30
N LEU A 94 -4.88 -7.51 -13.00
CA LEU A 94 -6.18 -7.14 -12.43
C LEU A 94 -6.04 -6.56 -11.02
N ALA A 95 -5.15 -7.10 -10.20
CA ALA A 95 -4.86 -6.57 -8.88
C ALA A 95 -4.36 -5.12 -8.94
N SER A 96 -3.49 -4.78 -9.89
CA SER A 96 -2.99 -3.41 -10.07
C SER A 96 -4.09 -2.43 -10.48
N ILE A 97 -5.01 -2.87 -11.37
CA ILE A 97 -6.18 -2.05 -11.79
C ILE A 97 -7.11 -1.82 -10.61
N LEU A 98 -7.44 -2.87 -9.85
CA LEU A 98 -8.29 -2.74 -8.66
C LEU A 98 -7.65 -1.84 -7.61
N ASN A 99 -6.33 -1.94 -7.42
CA ASN A 99 -5.61 -1.08 -6.47
C ASN A 99 -5.60 0.41 -6.88
N ALA A 100 -5.80 0.74 -8.15
CA ALA A 100 -5.93 2.14 -8.60
C ALA A 100 -7.10 2.88 -7.92
N ASN A 101 -8.11 2.15 -7.41
CA ASN A 101 -9.19 2.70 -6.59
C ASN A 101 -8.69 3.40 -5.31
N THR A 102 -7.47 3.13 -4.86
CA THR A 102 -6.84 3.83 -3.72
C THR A 102 -6.93 5.33 -3.86
N SER A 103 -6.73 5.87 -5.06
CA SER A 103 -6.79 7.32 -5.30
C SER A 103 -8.20 7.88 -5.04
N PHE A 104 -9.25 7.16 -5.43
CA PHE A 104 -10.63 7.59 -5.24
C PHE A 104 -11.03 7.51 -3.77
N VAL A 105 -10.71 6.39 -3.12
CA VAL A 105 -10.95 6.20 -1.68
C VAL A 105 -10.20 7.25 -0.87
N ALA A 106 -8.94 7.54 -1.22
CA ALA A 106 -8.15 8.56 -0.52
C ALA A 106 -8.78 9.95 -0.63
N ILE A 107 -9.29 10.35 -1.80
CA ILE A 107 -9.97 11.64 -1.96
C ILE A 107 -11.25 11.69 -1.14
N ILE A 108 -12.04 10.63 -1.14
CA ILE A 108 -13.30 10.55 -0.37
C ILE A 108 -13.00 10.65 1.13
N LEU A 109 -12.08 9.83 1.64
CA LEU A 109 -11.73 9.83 3.06
C LEU A 109 -11.06 11.16 3.47
N ALA A 110 -10.20 11.72 2.63
CA ALA A 110 -9.63 13.04 2.88
C ALA A 110 -10.70 14.11 3.02
N SER A 111 -11.74 14.09 2.18
CA SER A 111 -12.84 15.06 2.24
C SER A 111 -13.72 14.93 3.49
N LEU A 112 -13.79 13.72 4.06
CA LEU A 112 -14.57 13.46 5.27
C LEU A 112 -13.81 13.82 6.55
N PHE A 113 -12.50 13.59 6.57
CA PHE A 113 -11.69 13.71 7.79
C PHE A 113 -10.76 14.92 7.81
N LEU A 114 -10.52 15.58 6.66
CA LEU A 114 -9.62 16.74 6.55
C LEU A 114 -10.42 17.98 6.13
N PRO A 115 -10.58 18.99 7.01
CA PRO A 115 -11.44 20.16 6.76
C PRO A 115 -11.09 20.97 5.50
N LEU A 116 -9.80 20.94 5.09
CA LEU A 116 -9.29 21.68 3.93
C LEU A 116 -9.42 20.91 2.60
N GLU A 117 -9.80 19.63 2.63
CA GLU A 117 -9.85 18.74 1.46
C GLU A 117 -11.28 18.45 1.00
N ARG A 118 -12.13 19.49 0.97
CA ARG A 118 -13.53 19.32 0.58
C ARG A 118 -13.69 18.85 -0.87
N LEU A 119 -14.68 17.99 -1.10
CA LEU A 119 -15.09 17.59 -2.44
C LEU A 119 -15.63 18.83 -3.18
N ASN A 120 -15.16 19.02 -4.40
CA ASN A 120 -15.71 19.94 -5.36
C ASN A 120 -16.22 19.18 -6.59
N LEU A 121 -16.97 19.85 -7.45
CA LEU A 121 -17.56 19.21 -8.63
C LEU A 121 -16.51 18.54 -9.52
N SER A 122 -15.37 19.18 -9.72
CA SER A 122 -14.28 18.62 -10.55
C SER A 122 -13.72 17.33 -9.95
N ARG A 123 -13.56 17.26 -8.63
CA ARG A 123 -13.11 16.02 -7.94
C ARG A 123 -14.16 14.91 -8.07
N VAL A 124 -15.45 15.24 -7.91
CA VAL A 124 -16.53 14.25 -8.05
C VAL A 124 -16.59 13.70 -9.47
N VAL A 125 -16.53 14.56 -10.48
CA VAL A 125 -16.50 14.15 -11.89
C VAL A 125 -15.27 13.29 -12.17
N GLY A 126 -14.09 13.70 -11.70
CA GLY A 126 -12.84 12.92 -11.86
C GLY A 126 -12.94 11.52 -11.23
N ILE A 127 -13.46 11.41 -10.01
CA ILE A 127 -13.69 10.12 -9.34
C ILE A 127 -14.66 9.25 -10.17
N SER A 128 -15.77 9.82 -10.63
CA SER A 128 -16.78 9.08 -11.40
C SER A 128 -16.20 8.53 -12.71
N ILE A 129 -15.46 9.36 -13.45
CA ILE A 129 -14.78 8.93 -14.69
C ILE A 129 -13.74 7.86 -14.39
N GLY A 130 -12.99 8.02 -13.33
CA GLY A 130 -11.97 7.05 -12.92
C GLY A 130 -12.57 5.69 -12.54
N ILE A 131 -13.65 5.67 -11.76
CA ILE A 131 -14.37 4.44 -11.41
C ILE A 131 -14.92 3.77 -12.68
N LEU A 132 -15.53 4.54 -13.59
CA LEU A 132 -15.98 4.01 -14.87
C LEU A 132 -14.83 3.38 -15.68
N GLY A 133 -13.66 4.03 -15.70
CA GLY A 133 -12.46 3.47 -16.33
C GLY A 133 -12.04 2.12 -15.72
N VAL A 134 -12.07 1.98 -14.40
CA VAL A 134 -11.78 0.71 -13.70
C VAL A 134 -12.84 -0.35 -14.06
N VAL A 135 -14.12 0.00 -14.06
CA VAL A 135 -15.21 -0.91 -14.45
C VAL A 135 -15.03 -1.43 -15.88
N ILE A 136 -14.68 -0.55 -16.82
CA ILE A 136 -14.43 -0.92 -18.22
C ILE A 136 -13.19 -1.81 -18.32
N ALA A 137 -12.10 -1.48 -17.63
CA ALA A 137 -10.86 -2.23 -17.68
C ALA A 137 -10.98 -3.64 -17.08
N VAL A 138 -11.75 -3.79 -16.01
CA VAL A 138 -12.04 -5.08 -15.37
C VAL A 138 -13.03 -5.91 -16.20
N GLY A 139 -13.87 -5.24 -16.98
CA GLY A 139 -15.01 -5.81 -17.68
C GLY A 139 -16.24 -5.93 -16.76
N TYR A 140 -17.34 -5.35 -17.18
CA TYR A 140 -18.58 -5.29 -16.37
C TYR A 140 -19.08 -6.68 -15.98
N GLN A 141 -18.93 -7.67 -16.85
CA GLN A 141 -19.33 -9.06 -16.58
C GLN A 141 -18.57 -9.66 -15.39
N ASN A 142 -17.28 -9.38 -15.28
CA ASN A 142 -16.43 -9.87 -14.19
C ASN A 142 -16.73 -9.19 -12.84
N ILE A 143 -17.46 -8.07 -12.84
CA ILE A 143 -17.84 -7.35 -11.61
C ILE A 143 -19.17 -7.87 -11.07
N PHE A 144 -20.09 -8.25 -11.96
CA PHE A 144 -21.46 -8.64 -11.59
C PHE A 144 -21.67 -10.16 -11.53
N GLU A 145 -20.84 -10.95 -12.20
CA GLU A 145 -20.83 -12.39 -12.00
C GLU A 145 -20.02 -12.75 -10.75
N LEU A 146 -20.72 -12.83 -9.61
CA LEU A 146 -20.16 -13.29 -8.33
C LEU A 146 -19.84 -14.79 -8.45
N LYS A 147 -18.63 -15.13 -8.89
CA LYS A 147 -18.09 -16.50 -8.83
C LYS A 147 -17.40 -16.71 -7.48
N ASN A 148 -17.31 -17.96 -7.03
CA ASN A 148 -16.64 -18.31 -5.76
C ASN A 148 -15.18 -17.84 -5.67
N ASP A 149 -14.55 -17.48 -6.79
CA ASP A 149 -13.17 -16.98 -6.88
C ASP A 149 -13.02 -15.45 -6.69
N ASP A 150 -14.11 -14.73 -6.38
CA ASP A 150 -14.07 -13.26 -6.28
C ASP A 150 -13.51 -12.74 -4.96
N LEU A 151 -13.23 -13.61 -3.99
CA LEU A 151 -12.66 -13.21 -2.70
C LEU A 151 -11.40 -12.35 -2.86
N GLY A 152 -10.52 -12.71 -3.80
CA GLY A 152 -9.30 -11.95 -4.07
C GLY A 152 -9.55 -10.51 -4.50
N LYS A 153 -10.57 -10.28 -5.31
CA LYS A 153 -10.97 -8.92 -5.75
C LYS A 153 -11.43 -8.08 -4.56
N TYR A 154 -12.25 -8.65 -3.67
CA TYR A 154 -12.72 -7.96 -2.46
C TYR A 154 -11.58 -7.61 -1.51
N LEU A 155 -10.64 -8.54 -1.31
CA LEU A 155 -9.46 -8.28 -0.47
C LEU A 155 -8.65 -7.09 -1.00
N ILE A 156 -8.45 -7.01 -2.32
CA ILE A 156 -7.73 -5.89 -2.93
C ILE A 156 -8.50 -4.57 -2.77
N ILE A 157 -9.84 -4.59 -2.94
CA ILE A 157 -10.66 -3.39 -2.73
C ILE A 157 -10.58 -2.94 -1.25
N ILE A 158 -10.66 -3.85 -0.31
CA ILE A 158 -10.52 -3.54 1.13
C ILE A 158 -9.13 -2.93 1.41
N ALA A 159 -8.07 -3.42 0.76
CA ALA A 159 -6.74 -2.84 0.87
C ALA A 159 -6.70 -1.36 0.47
N THR A 160 -7.49 -0.96 -0.54
CA THR A 160 -7.56 0.45 -0.96
C THR A 160 -8.16 1.35 0.11
N ILE A 161 -9.08 0.83 0.91
CA ILE A 161 -9.67 1.55 2.06
C ILE A 161 -8.60 1.77 3.13
N SER A 162 -7.79 0.75 3.41
CA SER A 162 -6.67 0.87 4.35
C SER A 162 -5.67 1.94 3.91
N TYR A 163 -5.28 1.96 2.64
CA TYR A 163 -4.42 3.01 2.08
C TYR A 163 -5.06 4.40 2.17
N GLY A 164 -6.36 4.51 1.95
CA GLY A 164 -7.07 5.77 2.09
C GLY A 164 -6.99 6.33 3.51
N PHE A 165 -7.19 5.48 4.53
CA PHE A 165 -6.99 5.86 5.94
C PHE A 165 -5.52 6.17 6.25
N ALA A 166 -4.56 5.44 5.67
CA ALA A 166 -3.15 5.75 5.81
C ALA A 166 -2.82 7.17 5.30
N GLY A 167 -3.41 7.58 4.18
CA GLY A 167 -3.26 8.94 3.64
C GLY A 167 -3.79 10.01 4.60
N VAL A 168 -4.95 9.79 5.21
CA VAL A 168 -5.54 10.69 6.22
C VAL A 168 -4.65 10.73 7.46
N TRP A 169 -4.25 9.55 7.99
CA TRP A 169 -3.38 9.47 9.17
C TRP A 169 -2.03 10.15 8.94
N GLY A 170 -1.42 9.94 7.78
CA GLY A 170 -0.17 10.59 7.40
C GLY A 170 -0.27 12.12 7.43
N LYS A 171 -1.35 12.67 6.86
CA LYS A 171 -1.62 14.11 6.89
C LYS A 171 -1.89 14.65 8.31
N LEU A 172 -2.52 13.88 9.18
CA LEU A 172 -2.85 14.34 10.53
C LEU A 172 -1.69 14.21 11.52
N ARG A 173 -0.86 13.17 11.38
CA ARG A 173 0.09 12.77 12.44
C ARG A 173 1.54 12.74 12.01
N LEU A 174 1.85 12.66 10.71
CA LEU A 174 3.22 12.50 10.22
C LEU A 174 3.76 13.69 9.43
N GLN A 175 3.09 14.85 9.45
CA GLN A 175 3.54 16.05 8.71
C GLN A 175 4.93 16.52 9.10
N ASN A 176 5.33 16.34 10.36
CA ASN A 176 6.62 16.77 10.89
C ASN A 176 7.75 15.75 10.63
N PHE A 177 7.43 14.60 10.03
CA PHE A 177 8.43 13.61 9.68
C PHE A 177 8.98 13.87 8.28
N SER A 178 10.29 13.76 8.11
CA SER A 178 10.80 13.63 6.74
C SER A 178 10.29 12.33 6.11
N PRO A 179 10.02 12.30 4.80
CA PRO A 179 9.49 11.10 4.13
C PRO A 179 10.36 9.85 4.37
N ILE A 180 11.68 10.02 4.41
CA ILE A 180 12.63 8.91 4.67
C ILE A 180 12.46 8.36 6.08
N ILE A 181 12.33 9.22 7.09
CA ILE A 181 12.14 8.80 8.48
C ILE A 181 10.78 8.11 8.65
N ALA A 182 9.73 8.65 8.05
CA ALA A 182 8.41 8.02 8.08
C ALA A 182 8.44 6.63 7.42
N ALA A 183 9.05 6.50 6.24
CA ALA A 183 9.18 5.23 5.54
C ALA A 183 10.03 4.22 6.34
N THR A 184 11.19 4.63 6.86
CA THR A 184 12.04 3.78 7.69
C THR A 184 11.28 3.29 8.93
N GLY A 185 10.64 4.21 9.64
CA GLY A 185 9.93 3.88 10.88
C GLY A 185 8.77 2.92 10.65
N MET A 186 7.89 3.19 9.68
CA MET A 186 6.75 2.31 9.43
C MET A 186 7.16 0.92 8.92
N LEU A 187 8.20 0.81 8.08
CA LEU A 187 8.67 -0.49 7.60
C LEU A 187 9.40 -1.28 8.70
N THR A 188 10.17 -0.60 9.55
CA THR A 188 10.82 -1.23 10.72
C THR A 188 9.77 -1.78 11.69
N VAL A 189 8.74 -1.00 12.00
CA VAL A 189 7.63 -1.46 12.86
C VAL A 189 6.88 -2.62 12.21
N SER A 190 6.63 -2.56 10.89
CA SER A 190 6.02 -3.68 10.16
C SER A 190 6.84 -4.97 10.32
N THR A 191 8.15 -4.86 10.15
CA THR A 191 9.06 -6.00 10.32
C THR A 191 8.98 -6.56 11.74
N ILE A 192 9.07 -5.71 12.77
CA ILE A 192 8.99 -6.13 14.17
C ILE A 192 7.67 -6.86 14.46
N ILE A 193 6.55 -6.34 13.97
CA ILE A 193 5.22 -6.94 14.20
C ILE A 193 5.08 -8.30 13.50
N LEU A 194 5.61 -8.43 12.28
CA LEU A 194 5.44 -9.66 11.50
C LEU A 194 6.47 -10.75 11.86
N THR A 195 7.64 -10.39 12.40
CA THR A 195 8.72 -11.33 12.74
C THR A 195 8.28 -12.50 13.62
N PRO A 196 7.53 -12.31 14.73
CA PRO A 196 7.18 -13.45 15.59
C PRO A 196 6.37 -14.50 14.85
N TYR A 197 5.43 -14.09 14.00
CA TYR A 197 4.61 -15.02 13.22
C TYR A 197 5.43 -15.70 12.12
N ALA A 198 6.36 -14.98 11.47
CA ALA A 198 7.26 -15.54 10.47
C ALA A 198 8.13 -16.65 11.06
N ILE A 199 8.74 -16.42 12.24
CA ILE A 199 9.59 -17.39 12.91
C ILE A 199 8.81 -18.64 13.35
N ILE A 200 7.57 -18.45 13.86
CA ILE A 200 6.81 -19.58 14.41
C ILE A 200 6.22 -20.47 13.29
N ASN A 201 5.76 -19.88 12.19
CA ASN A 201 4.95 -20.60 11.21
C ASN A 201 5.60 -20.81 9.85
N HIS A 202 6.71 -20.12 9.54
CA HIS A 202 7.28 -20.09 8.19
C HIS A 202 8.82 -20.22 8.20
N LEU A 203 9.39 -20.83 9.22
CA LEU A 203 10.84 -20.99 9.34
C LEU A 203 11.42 -21.83 8.20
N GLU A 204 10.61 -22.75 7.65
CA GLU A 204 11.00 -23.62 6.54
C GLU A 204 11.06 -22.89 5.18
N GLU A 205 10.46 -21.69 5.09
CA GLU A 205 10.48 -20.85 3.88
C GLU A 205 11.65 -19.83 3.89
N ILE A 206 12.39 -19.72 5.00
CA ILE A 206 13.55 -18.82 5.16
C ILE A 206 14.82 -19.60 4.86
#